data_863343d47fee28c56e90df0952dbc3db
#
_entry.id   863343d47fee28c56e90df0952dbc3db
#
_cell.length_a   1.000
_cell.length_b   1.000
_cell.length_c   1.000
_cell.angle_alpha   90.00
_cell.angle_beta   90.00
_cell.angle_gamma   90.00
#
_symmetry.space_group_name_H-M   'P 1'
#
loop_
_entity.id
_entity.type
_entity.pdbx_description
1 polymer ?
#
loop_
_entity_poly.entity_id
_entity_poly.type
_entity_poly.pdbx_seq_one_letter_code
_entity_poly.pdbx_strand_id
1 'polypeptide(L)'
;WASLPLDSAQQANLAALGFAGMTPVQAATLPISLAGGDVIAQAKTGSGKTAAFAIPLLQKLNIASLKVQVLVLCPTRELADQVCAEIRRLARAYENVKVLPLCGGVALRGQTASLENGAHIVVGTPGRVLDHLQRENLSFDALNTLVLDEADRMLDMGFADDIQAIAKQSPASRQTLLFSATYPDTIAALSARLMRQAQMVKVDTTHDTHAIDEWFFEVEPDTRLDAVTRLLSHYQPASTVAFCNTRVQCNDLVQILRAHGFSALTLHGDLDQRDRDQVLIQFANQSCSVLVATDVAARGLDIAELAAVINVDTTPDPQVYTHRIGRTGRAGATGLALSLVTMSEMS
;
A
#
# COMPACT_ATOMS: atom_id res chain seq x y z
N TRP A 1 -22.97 6.32 5.70
CA TRP A 1 -22.59 7.44 4.81
C TRP A 1 -23.52 8.64 4.99
N ALA A 2 -24.84 8.40 5.16
CA ALA A 2 -25.84 9.47 5.31
C ALA A 2 -25.62 10.39 6.53
N SER A 3 -24.86 9.98 7.54
CA SER A 3 -24.52 10.80 8.70
C SER A 3 -23.38 11.79 8.47
N LEU A 4 -22.70 11.70 7.32
CA LEU A 4 -21.58 12.57 6.96
C LEU A 4 -22.05 13.72 6.07
N PRO A 5 -21.42 14.91 6.14
CA PRO A 5 -21.75 16.05 5.33
C PRO A 5 -21.18 15.89 3.89
N LEU A 6 -21.55 14.80 3.22
CA LEU A 6 -21.18 14.54 1.84
C LEU A 6 -22.23 15.09 0.89
N ASP A 7 -21.79 15.59 -0.26
CA ASP A 7 -22.71 15.98 -1.33
C ASP A 7 -23.47 14.78 -1.91
N SER A 8 -24.60 15.03 -2.55
CA SER A 8 -25.47 13.98 -3.10
C SER A 8 -24.81 13.16 -4.20
N ALA A 9 -23.92 13.77 -4.98
CA ALA A 9 -23.20 13.12 -6.06
C ALA A 9 -22.23 12.08 -5.49
N GLN A 10 -21.47 12.44 -4.44
CA GLN A 10 -20.56 11.53 -3.77
C GLN A 10 -21.31 10.39 -3.04
N GLN A 11 -22.44 10.67 -2.40
CA GLN A 11 -23.26 9.62 -1.77
C GLN A 11 -23.79 8.63 -2.81
N ALA A 12 -24.29 9.10 -3.96
CA ALA A 12 -24.74 8.25 -5.06
C ALA A 12 -23.60 7.42 -5.64
N ASN A 13 -22.41 8.02 -5.81
CA ASN A 13 -21.23 7.30 -6.30
C ASN A 13 -20.78 6.19 -5.33
N LEU A 14 -20.75 6.45 -4.03
CA LEU A 14 -20.42 5.44 -3.02
C LEU A 14 -21.40 4.26 -3.06
N ALA A 15 -22.69 4.53 -3.18
CA ALA A 15 -23.70 3.49 -3.33
C ALA A 15 -23.49 2.66 -4.60
N ALA A 16 -23.23 3.33 -5.75
CA ALA A 16 -22.96 2.67 -7.03
C ALA A 16 -21.67 1.84 -7.02
N LEU A 17 -20.69 2.21 -6.21
CA LEU A 17 -19.43 1.48 -6.01
C LEU A 17 -19.54 0.34 -4.99
N GLY A 18 -20.71 0.12 -4.38
CA GLY A 18 -20.96 -0.97 -3.45
C GLY A 18 -20.47 -0.68 -2.00
N PHE A 19 -20.24 0.56 -1.64
CA PHE A 19 -19.89 0.94 -0.25
C PHE A 19 -21.15 0.88 0.65
N ALA A 20 -21.51 -0.31 1.09
CA ALA A 20 -22.69 -0.54 1.94
C ALA A 20 -22.62 0.16 3.30
N GLY A 21 -21.41 0.25 3.88
CA GLY A 21 -21.16 0.88 5.17
C GLY A 21 -19.74 1.39 5.28
N MET A 22 -19.48 2.17 6.32
CA MET A 22 -18.11 2.62 6.64
C MET A 22 -17.36 1.53 7.40
N THR A 23 -16.10 1.35 7.04
CA THR A 23 -15.18 0.58 7.88
C THR A 23 -14.88 1.33 9.18
N PRO A 24 -14.37 0.66 10.23
CA PRO A 24 -14.06 1.33 11.50
C PRO A 24 -13.12 2.53 11.34
N VAL A 25 -12.08 2.43 10.46
CA VAL A 25 -11.17 3.54 10.23
C VAL A 25 -11.87 4.70 9.52
N GLN A 26 -12.75 4.43 8.57
CA GLN A 26 -13.54 5.46 7.88
C GLN A 26 -14.48 6.16 8.84
N ALA A 27 -15.23 5.41 9.65
CA ALA A 27 -16.15 5.97 10.63
C ALA A 27 -15.46 6.88 11.66
N ALA A 28 -14.25 6.54 12.06
CA ALA A 28 -13.50 7.29 13.06
C ALA A 28 -12.75 8.51 12.47
N THR A 29 -12.28 8.44 11.21
CA THR A 29 -11.43 9.50 10.63
C THR A 29 -12.22 10.52 9.80
N LEU A 30 -13.28 10.10 9.08
CA LEU A 30 -14.02 10.97 8.17
C LEU A 30 -14.63 12.20 8.85
N PRO A 31 -15.27 12.11 10.04
CA PRO A 31 -15.82 13.31 10.68
C PRO A 31 -14.76 14.37 10.98
N ILE A 32 -13.55 13.95 11.39
CA ILE A 32 -12.44 14.84 11.73
C ILE A 32 -11.87 15.47 10.45
N SER A 33 -11.58 14.65 9.44
CA SER A 33 -10.95 15.10 8.21
C SER A 33 -11.87 15.95 7.34
N LEU A 34 -13.17 15.69 7.32
CA LEU A 34 -14.19 16.52 6.67
C LEU A 34 -14.32 17.89 7.35
N ALA A 35 -14.15 17.94 8.68
CA ALA A 35 -14.11 19.20 9.44
C ALA A 35 -12.79 19.99 9.24
N GLY A 36 -11.80 19.45 8.51
CA GLY A 36 -10.51 20.09 8.24
C GLY A 36 -9.43 19.83 9.28
N GLY A 37 -9.67 18.98 10.26
CA GLY A 37 -8.70 18.60 11.28
C GLY A 37 -7.61 17.67 10.74
N ASP A 38 -6.41 17.76 11.32
CA ASP A 38 -5.34 16.82 11.07
C ASP A 38 -5.63 15.49 11.77
N VAL A 39 -5.33 14.37 11.10
CA VAL A 39 -5.61 13.02 11.61
C VAL A 39 -4.37 12.15 11.54
N ILE A 40 -4.07 11.47 12.63
CA ILE A 40 -3.18 10.33 12.66
C ILE A 40 -4.03 9.07 12.78
N ALA A 41 -4.05 8.23 11.77
CA ALA A 41 -4.80 6.99 11.77
C ALA A 41 -3.87 5.78 11.84
N GLN A 42 -3.90 5.08 12.97
CA GLN A 42 -3.24 3.78 13.09
C GLN A 42 -4.22 2.69 12.68
N ALA A 43 -4.00 2.13 11.48
CA ALA A 43 -4.85 1.10 10.90
C ALA A 43 -4.08 0.24 9.89
N LYS A 44 -4.37 -1.06 9.85
CA LYS A 44 -3.71 -2.02 8.97
C LYS A 44 -4.03 -1.79 7.49
N THR A 45 -3.20 -2.34 6.60
CA THR A 45 -3.46 -2.39 5.15
C THR A 45 -4.77 -3.17 4.90
N GLY A 46 -5.57 -2.71 3.94
CA GLY A 46 -6.87 -3.34 3.64
C GLY A 46 -8.04 -2.91 4.54
N SER A 47 -7.83 -2.01 5.51
CA SER A 47 -8.89 -1.51 6.39
C SER A 47 -9.78 -0.41 5.76
N GLY A 48 -9.54 -0.05 4.51
CA GLY A 48 -10.29 1.01 3.82
C GLY A 48 -9.73 2.43 4.00
N LYS A 49 -8.43 2.55 4.34
CA LYS A 49 -7.74 3.83 4.53
C LYS A 49 -7.83 4.75 3.32
N THR A 50 -7.68 4.21 2.11
CA THR A 50 -7.70 5.02 0.88
C THR A 50 -8.99 5.81 0.74
N ALA A 51 -10.15 5.20 0.96
CA ALA A 51 -11.42 5.93 0.95
C ALA A 51 -11.53 6.93 2.13
N ALA A 52 -10.95 6.60 3.28
CA ALA A 52 -10.95 7.47 4.47
C ALA A 52 -10.25 8.82 4.22
N PHE A 53 -9.19 8.86 3.39
CA PHE A 53 -8.59 10.14 3.01
C PHE A 53 -9.09 10.66 1.65
N ALA A 54 -9.43 9.80 0.68
CA ALA A 54 -9.84 10.23 -0.65
C ALA A 54 -11.16 11.01 -0.65
N ILE A 55 -12.13 10.60 0.15
CA ILE A 55 -13.43 11.27 0.23
C ILE A 55 -13.30 12.73 0.68
N PRO A 56 -12.66 13.06 1.84
CA PRO A 56 -12.55 14.44 2.28
C PRO A 56 -11.70 15.31 1.35
N LEU A 57 -10.64 14.78 0.74
CA LEU A 57 -9.83 15.54 -0.19
C LEU A 57 -10.59 15.89 -1.48
N LEU A 58 -11.39 14.96 -2.02
CA LEU A 58 -12.21 15.19 -3.21
C LEU A 58 -13.27 16.27 -2.96
N GLN A 59 -13.89 16.30 -1.79
CA GLN A 59 -14.91 17.27 -1.44
C GLN A 59 -14.36 18.70 -1.30
N LYS A 60 -13.05 18.84 -1.04
CA LYS A 60 -12.38 20.15 -0.91
C LYS A 60 -11.82 20.68 -2.22
N LEU A 61 -11.85 19.93 -3.32
CA LEU A 61 -11.23 20.34 -4.57
C LEU A 61 -11.95 21.54 -5.20
N ASN A 62 -11.17 22.51 -5.61
CA ASN A 62 -11.61 23.50 -6.58
C ASN A 62 -11.29 22.98 -7.99
N ILE A 63 -12.26 22.36 -8.65
CA ILE A 63 -12.09 21.70 -9.96
C ILE A 63 -11.78 22.71 -11.07
N ALA A 64 -12.18 23.97 -10.92
CA ALA A 64 -11.85 25.01 -11.88
C ALA A 64 -10.36 25.41 -11.88
N SER A 65 -9.62 25.08 -10.81
CA SER A 65 -8.20 25.39 -10.69
C SER A 65 -7.35 24.17 -10.97
N LEU A 66 -6.64 24.14 -12.09
CA LEU A 66 -5.72 23.06 -12.47
C LEU A 66 -4.36 23.11 -11.75
N LYS A 67 -4.31 23.76 -10.58
CA LYS A 67 -3.13 23.74 -9.70
C LYS A 67 -3.20 22.52 -8.78
N VAL A 68 -2.04 22.02 -8.36
CA VAL A 68 -1.96 20.89 -7.41
C VAL A 68 -2.46 21.36 -6.04
N GLN A 69 -3.57 20.77 -5.61
CA GLN A 69 -4.26 21.09 -4.36
C GLN A 69 -4.06 20.00 -3.31
N VAL A 70 -3.77 18.78 -3.76
CA VAL A 70 -3.59 17.60 -2.91
C VAL A 70 -2.32 16.87 -3.31
N LEU A 71 -1.53 16.50 -2.30
CA LEU A 71 -0.41 15.58 -2.43
C LEU A 71 -0.64 14.35 -1.55
N VAL A 72 -0.54 13.17 -2.14
CA VAL A 72 -0.50 11.89 -1.42
C VAL A 72 0.88 11.28 -1.61
N LEU A 73 1.61 11.05 -0.53
CA LEU A 73 2.89 10.35 -0.53
C LEU A 73 2.68 8.88 -0.17
N CYS A 74 3.27 8.00 -0.98
CA CYS A 74 3.26 6.56 -0.83
C CYS A 74 4.69 6.01 -0.86
N PRO A 75 5.02 4.91 -0.15
CA PRO A 75 6.36 4.34 -0.12
C PRO A 75 6.82 3.75 -1.45
N THR A 76 5.88 3.21 -2.24
CA THR A 76 6.20 2.51 -3.47
C THR A 76 5.33 3.00 -4.64
N ARG A 77 5.81 2.75 -5.85
CA ARG A 77 5.08 3.06 -7.08
C ARG A 77 3.77 2.28 -7.15
N GLU A 78 3.82 1.00 -6.84
CA GLU A 78 2.68 0.10 -6.90
C GLU A 78 1.54 0.58 -6.01
N LEU A 79 1.86 1.01 -4.77
CA LEU A 79 0.85 1.60 -3.89
C LEU A 79 0.34 2.94 -4.43
N ALA A 80 1.22 3.78 -4.98
CA ALA A 80 0.80 5.05 -5.57
C ALA A 80 -0.16 4.82 -6.76
N ASP A 81 0.09 3.83 -7.62
CA ASP A 81 -0.78 3.50 -8.74
C ASP A 81 -2.15 2.98 -8.25
N GLN A 82 -2.18 2.16 -7.19
CA GLN A 82 -3.42 1.69 -6.54
C GLN A 82 -4.22 2.84 -5.93
N VAL A 83 -3.54 3.72 -5.19
CA VAL A 83 -4.16 4.92 -4.61
C VAL A 83 -4.71 5.83 -5.71
N CYS A 84 -3.98 6.03 -6.82
CA CYS A 84 -4.47 6.77 -7.97
C CYS A 84 -5.75 6.14 -8.56
N ALA A 85 -5.76 4.82 -8.73
CA ALA A 85 -6.91 4.10 -9.27
C ALA A 85 -8.14 4.26 -8.36
N GLU A 86 -7.96 4.12 -7.05
CA GLU A 86 -9.04 4.28 -6.08
C GLU A 86 -9.55 5.72 -5.99
N ILE A 87 -8.65 6.72 -5.97
CA ILE A 87 -9.06 8.13 -6.01
C ILE A 87 -9.85 8.42 -7.29
N ARG A 88 -9.41 7.94 -8.46
CA ARG A 88 -10.15 8.11 -9.73
C ARG A 88 -11.52 7.45 -9.68
N ARG A 89 -11.63 6.27 -9.05
CA ARG A 89 -12.90 5.57 -8.86
C ARG A 89 -13.87 6.40 -8.00
N LEU A 90 -13.39 6.95 -6.90
CA LEU A 90 -14.16 7.82 -6.02
C LEU A 90 -14.45 9.20 -6.64
N ALA A 91 -13.56 9.68 -7.50
CA ALA A 91 -13.72 10.96 -8.21
C ALA A 91 -14.78 10.95 -9.32
N ARG A 92 -15.37 9.78 -9.65
CA ARG A 92 -16.46 9.70 -10.65
C ARG A 92 -17.70 10.54 -10.31
N ALA A 93 -17.83 10.92 -9.03
CA ALA A 93 -18.85 11.88 -8.60
C ALA A 93 -18.65 13.29 -9.16
N TYR A 94 -17.43 13.61 -9.62
CA TYR A 94 -17.01 14.94 -10.04
C TYR A 94 -16.45 14.92 -11.45
N GLU A 95 -16.80 15.89 -12.27
CA GLU A 95 -16.29 15.99 -13.63
C GLU A 95 -14.85 16.53 -13.65
N ASN A 96 -14.02 16.01 -14.57
CA ASN A 96 -12.69 16.53 -14.89
C ASN A 96 -11.66 16.56 -13.75
N VAL A 97 -11.79 15.74 -12.72
CA VAL A 97 -10.74 15.59 -11.69
C VAL A 97 -9.51 14.92 -12.31
N LYS A 98 -8.38 15.62 -12.28
CA LYS A 98 -7.08 15.12 -12.77
C LYS A 98 -6.23 14.61 -11.63
N VAL A 99 -5.92 13.30 -11.66
CA VAL A 99 -5.05 12.61 -10.70
C VAL A 99 -3.81 12.12 -11.42
N LEU A 100 -2.64 12.60 -10.99
CA LEU A 100 -1.35 12.33 -11.65
C LEU A 100 -0.43 11.53 -10.74
N PRO A 101 0.06 10.34 -11.18
CA PRO A 101 1.11 9.61 -10.47
C PRO A 101 2.49 10.21 -10.75
N LEU A 102 3.29 10.45 -9.69
CA LEU A 102 4.68 10.88 -9.77
C LEU A 102 5.59 9.88 -9.05
N CYS A 103 6.03 8.86 -9.77
CA CYS A 103 6.85 7.78 -9.23
C CYS A 103 8.14 7.59 -10.03
N GLY A 104 9.17 7.05 -9.37
CA GLY A 104 10.41 6.64 -10.01
C GLY A 104 10.20 5.50 -11.03
N GLY A 105 11.25 5.12 -11.76
CA GLY A 105 11.19 4.00 -12.71
C GLY A 105 10.56 4.33 -14.08
N VAL A 106 10.08 5.57 -14.29
CA VAL A 106 9.58 6.06 -15.58
C VAL A 106 10.28 7.36 -15.98
N ALA A 107 10.27 7.67 -17.28
CA ALA A 107 10.92 8.87 -17.80
C ALA A 107 10.32 10.15 -17.19
N LEU A 108 11.18 11.00 -16.66
CA LEU A 108 10.82 12.28 -16.03
C LEU A 108 10.05 13.19 -17.02
N ARG A 109 10.49 13.23 -18.29
CA ARG A 109 9.91 14.09 -19.33
C ARG A 109 8.39 13.89 -19.50
N GLY A 110 7.91 12.63 -19.44
CA GLY A 110 6.48 12.35 -19.55
C GLY A 110 5.67 12.91 -18.37
N GLN A 111 6.24 12.84 -17.16
CA GLN A 111 5.62 13.40 -15.96
C GLN A 111 5.63 14.94 -15.99
N THR A 112 6.74 15.56 -16.46
CA THR A 112 6.83 17.02 -16.63
C THR A 112 5.75 17.53 -17.59
N ALA A 113 5.61 16.90 -18.77
CA ALA A 113 4.58 17.26 -19.73
C ALA A 113 3.14 17.10 -19.15
N SER A 114 2.94 16.09 -18.31
CA SER A 114 1.64 15.91 -17.63
C SER A 114 1.38 16.99 -16.59
N LEU A 115 2.39 17.43 -15.85
CA LEU A 115 2.29 18.54 -14.88
C LEU A 115 2.00 19.88 -15.55
N GLU A 116 2.62 20.15 -16.71
CA GLU A 116 2.37 21.34 -17.52
C GLU A 116 0.90 21.44 -17.96
N ASN A 117 0.23 20.30 -18.21
CA ASN A 117 -1.20 20.24 -18.50
C ASN A 117 -2.11 20.43 -17.25
N GLY A 118 -1.50 20.58 -16.07
CA GLY A 118 -2.15 20.75 -14.79
C GLY A 118 -2.72 19.47 -14.20
N ALA A 119 -2.75 19.44 -12.87
CA ALA A 119 -3.33 18.36 -12.08
C ALA A 119 -3.94 18.92 -10.80
N HIS A 120 -4.99 18.27 -10.28
CA HIS A 120 -5.58 18.63 -8.98
C HIS A 120 -4.94 17.85 -7.84
N ILE A 121 -4.67 16.59 -8.09
CA ILE A 121 -4.14 15.62 -7.12
C ILE A 121 -2.87 14.99 -7.70
N VAL A 122 -1.82 15.03 -6.91
CA VAL A 122 -0.58 14.29 -7.17
C VAL A 122 -0.49 13.16 -6.16
N VAL A 123 -0.22 11.95 -6.64
CA VAL A 123 0.10 10.78 -5.81
C VAL A 123 1.49 10.32 -6.20
N GLY A 124 2.41 10.21 -5.26
CA GLY A 124 3.77 9.87 -5.66
C GLY A 124 4.66 9.33 -4.55
N THR A 125 5.85 8.88 -4.96
CA THR A 125 6.91 8.51 -4.02
C THR A 125 7.74 9.74 -3.64
N PRO A 126 8.19 9.85 -2.36
CA PRO A 126 8.85 11.05 -1.86
C PRO A 126 10.00 11.54 -2.75
N GLY A 127 10.95 10.67 -3.10
CA GLY A 127 12.11 11.07 -3.90
C GLY A 127 11.74 11.63 -5.29
N ARG A 128 10.72 11.08 -6.00
CA ARG A 128 10.30 11.59 -7.31
C ARG A 128 9.53 12.91 -7.19
N VAL A 129 8.72 13.06 -6.17
CA VAL A 129 8.02 14.33 -5.89
C VAL A 129 9.05 15.43 -5.59
N LEU A 130 10.06 15.13 -4.76
CA LEU A 130 11.12 16.07 -4.44
C LEU A 130 11.97 16.44 -5.67
N ASP A 131 12.28 15.49 -6.57
CA ASP A 131 12.99 15.76 -7.84
C ASP A 131 12.20 16.75 -8.72
N HIS A 132 10.87 16.60 -8.84
CA HIS A 132 10.04 17.56 -9.57
C HIS A 132 9.98 18.95 -8.91
N LEU A 133 9.94 19.02 -7.57
CA LEU A 133 10.01 20.29 -6.83
C LEU A 133 11.35 21.01 -7.04
N GLN A 134 12.46 20.27 -6.93
CA GLN A 134 13.81 20.83 -7.13
C GLN A 134 14.06 21.33 -8.55
N ARG A 135 13.36 20.75 -9.54
CA ARG A 135 13.39 21.17 -10.93
C ARG A 135 12.36 22.24 -11.29
N GLU A 136 11.61 22.73 -10.32
CA GLU A 136 10.54 23.71 -10.50
C GLU A 136 9.42 23.25 -11.47
N ASN A 137 9.33 21.94 -11.72
CA ASN A 137 8.25 21.36 -12.53
C ASN A 137 6.93 21.23 -11.75
N LEU A 138 6.98 21.32 -10.43
CA LEU A 138 5.86 21.15 -9.51
C LEU A 138 5.87 22.31 -8.50
N SER A 139 4.72 22.95 -8.29
CA SER A 139 4.52 23.96 -7.25
C SER A 139 3.42 23.51 -6.29
N PHE A 140 3.58 23.87 -5.02
CA PHE A 140 2.60 23.63 -3.96
C PHE A 140 1.90 24.91 -3.47
N ASP A 141 1.91 26.00 -4.25
CA ASP A 141 1.29 27.25 -3.86
C ASP A 141 -0.21 27.13 -3.53
N ALA A 142 -0.90 26.17 -4.18
CA ALA A 142 -2.32 25.90 -3.96
C ALA A 142 -2.58 24.65 -3.10
N LEU A 143 -1.53 24.01 -2.55
CA LEU A 143 -1.67 22.78 -1.79
C LEU A 143 -2.45 23.03 -0.48
N ASN A 144 -3.56 22.35 -0.32
CA ASN A 144 -4.41 22.45 0.87
C ASN A 144 -4.44 21.15 1.69
N THR A 145 -4.00 20.03 1.12
CA THR A 145 -4.01 18.72 1.80
C THR A 145 -2.75 17.91 1.46
N LEU A 146 -2.08 17.43 2.50
CA LEU A 146 -0.98 16.47 2.42
C LEU A 146 -1.42 15.17 3.09
N VAL A 147 -1.29 14.06 2.39
CA VAL A 147 -1.53 12.72 2.93
C VAL A 147 -0.23 11.91 2.92
N LEU A 148 0.06 11.25 4.03
CA LEU A 148 1.12 10.26 4.14
C LEU A 148 0.47 8.90 4.31
N ASP A 149 0.52 8.05 3.29
CA ASP A 149 0.00 6.67 3.37
C ASP A 149 1.14 5.67 3.57
N GLU A 150 0.96 4.73 4.49
CA GLU A 150 2.00 3.82 4.98
C GLU A 150 3.26 4.57 5.44
N ALA A 151 3.07 5.55 6.34
CA ALA A 151 4.15 6.44 6.80
C ALA A 151 5.29 5.68 7.49
N ASP A 152 5.00 4.65 8.30
CA ASP A 152 5.99 3.77 8.92
C ASP A 152 6.94 3.18 7.87
N ARG A 153 6.37 2.69 6.79
CA ARG A 153 7.13 2.12 5.71
C ARG A 153 7.98 3.13 4.95
N MET A 154 7.49 4.36 4.74
CA MET A 154 8.30 5.42 4.15
C MET A 154 9.53 5.73 5.00
N LEU A 155 9.39 5.71 6.34
CA LEU A 155 10.53 5.90 7.25
C LEU A 155 11.50 4.73 7.21
N ASP A 156 11.02 3.49 7.19
CA ASP A 156 11.85 2.28 7.05
C ASP A 156 12.67 2.28 5.74
N MET A 157 12.14 2.90 4.69
CA MET A 157 12.83 3.05 3.40
C MET A 157 13.76 4.28 3.35
N GLY A 158 13.88 5.04 4.44
CA GLY A 158 14.80 6.17 4.55
C GLY A 158 14.27 7.49 3.98
N PHE A 159 12.98 7.63 3.70
CA PHE A 159 12.40 8.85 3.11
C PHE A 159 12.12 9.98 4.12
N ALA A 160 12.61 9.88 5.36
CA ALA A 160 12.34 10.88 6.40
C ALA A 160 12.72 12.30 5.96
N ASP A 161 13.91 12.48 5.38
CA ASP A 161 14.42 13.77 4.95
C ASP A 161 13.67 14.31 3.73
N ASP A 162 13.34 13.45 2.78
CA ASP A 162 12.55 13.81 1.59
C ASP A 162 11.17 14.32 1.99
N ILE A 163 10.48 13.61 2.90
CA ILE A 163 9.16 14.01 3.41
C ILE A 163 9.23 15.37 4.10
N GLN A 164 10.25 15.59 4.93
CA GLN A 164 10.44 16.88 5.59
C GLN A 164 10.74 18.01 4.60
N ALA A 165 11.55 17.76 3.57
CA ALA A 165 11.88 18.73 2.52
C ALA A 165 10.62 19.11 1.69
N ILE A 166 9.78 18.14 1.36
CA ILE A 166 8.49 18.33 0.69
C ILE A 166 7.53 19.16 1.57
N ALA A 167 7.42 18.79 2.84
CA ALA A 167 6.53 19.47 3.77
C ALA A 167 6.92 20.93 4.02
N LYS A 168 8.21 21.25 4.02
CA LYS A 168 8.73 22.63 4.14
C LYS A 168 8.33 23.53 2.96
N GLN A 169 8.18 22.95 1.77
CA GLN A 169 7.73 23.68 0.56
C GLN A 169 6.21 23.74 0.43
N SER A 170 5.48 23.12 1.33
CA SER A 170 4.02 23.11 1.35
C SER A 170 3.49 24.20 2.29
N PRO A 171 2.32 24.82 1.99
CA PRO A 171 1.72 25.81 2.87
C PRO A 171 1.54 25.31 4.30
N ALA A 172 1.85 26.15 5.29
CA ALA A 172 1.66 25.79 6.71
C ALA A 172 0.18 25.64 7.09
N SER A 173 -0.72 26.23 6.32
CA SER A 173 -2.18 26.16 6.51
C SER A 173 -2.81 24.85 6.02
N ARG A 174 -2.04 23.99 5.30
CA ARG A 174 -2.55 22.72 4.78
C ARG A 174 -3.10 21.83 5.90
N GLN A 175 -4.04 21.00 5.57
CA GLN A 175 -4.41 19.84 6.37
C GLN A 175 -3.41 18.71 6.13
N THR A 176 -3.03 17.99 7.17
CA THR A 176 -2.16 16.81 7.05
C THR A 176 -2.85 15.57 7.61
N LEU A 177 -2.91 14.52 6.80
CA LEU A 177 -3.49 13.22 7.17
C LEU A 177 -2.38 12.17 7.13
N LEU A 178 -2.15 11.48 8.23
CA LEU A 178 -1.11 10.46 8.36
C LEU A 178 -1.76 9.10 8.64
N PHE A 179 -1.51 8.15 7.76
CA PHE A 179 -1.96 6.76 7.89
C PHE A 179 -0.76 5.84 8.04
N SER A 180 -0.79 4.99 9.05
CA SER A 180 0.31 4.06 9.37
C SER A 180 -0.25 2.78 9.99
N ALA A 181 0.40 1.65 9.77
CA ALA A 181 0.04 0.41 10.45
C ALA A 181 0.57 0.41 11.89
N THR A 182 1.73 1.04 12.11
CA THR A 182 2.40 1.14 13.41
C THR A 182 2.60 2.59 13.80
N TYR A 183 2.85 2.84 15.10
CA TYR A 183 3.10 4.19 15.60
C TYR A 183 4.32 4.21 16.54
N PRO A 184 5.54 3.93 16.02
CA PRO A 184 6.77 4.03 16.79
C PRO A 184 7.15 5.50 17.03
N ASP A 185 8.15 5.73 17.89
CA ASP A 185 8.65 7.07 18.22
C ASP A 185 9.10 7.89 17.00
N THR A 186 9.58 7.22 15.96
CA THR A 186 9.96 7.86 14.68
C THR A 186 8.76 8.48 13.97
N ILE A 187 7.61 7.80 13.95
CA ILE A 187 6.35 8.34 13.42
C ILE A 187 5.82 9.44 14.32
N ALA A 188 5.89 9.29 15.65
CA ALA A 188 5.50 10.32 16.60
C ALA A 188 6.31 11.60 16.39
N ALA A 189 7.63 11.50 16.21
CA ALA A 189 8.52 12.63 15.92
C ALA A 189 8.20 13.28 14.56
N LEU A 190 7.90 12.50 13.54
CA LEU A 190 7.51 13.01 12.22
C LEU A 190 6.17 13.77 12.31
N SER A 191 5.16 13.17 12.93
CA SER A 191 3.83 13.79 13.08
C SER A 191 3.89 15.11 13.85
N ALA A 192 4.66 15.17 14.94
CA ALA A 192 4.85 16.39 15.74
C ALA A 192 5.45 17.56 14.93
N ARG A 193 6.26 17.26 13.90
CA ARG A 193 6.87 18.29 13.02
C ARG A 193 5.95 18.73 11.89
N LEU A 194 5.08 17.85 11.39
CA LEU A 194 4.30 18.06 10.17
C LEU A 194 2.85 18.46 10.41
N MET A 195 2.31 18.16 11.59
CA MET A 195 0.88 18.22 11.87
C MET A 195 0.55 19.24 12.97
N ARG A 196 -0.69 19.69 12.97
CA ARG A 196 -1.19 20.68 13.93
C ARG A 196 -2.37 20.12 14.70
N GLN A 197 -2.22 19.98 16.03
CA GLN A 197 -3.28 19.46 16.91
C GLN A 197 -3.95 18.20 16.36
N ALA A 198 -3.15 17.30 15.78
CA ALA A 198 -3.65 16.10 15.15
C ALA A 198 -4.43 15.22 16.14
N GLN A 199 -5.59 14.73 15.69
CA GLN A 199 -6.34 13.75 16.47
C GLN A 199 -5.85 12.35 16.14
N MET A 200 -5.45 11.61 17.19
CA MET A 200 -5.04 10.21 17.06
C MET A 200 -6.27 9.30 17.02
N VAL A 201 -6.38 8.55 15.94
CA VAL A 201 -7.39 7.50 15.78
C VAL A 201 -6.66 6.16 15.73
N LYS A 202 -6.86 5.34 16.72
CA LYS A 202 -6.37 3.97 16.75
C LYS A 202 -7.54 3.03 16.52
N VAL A 203 -7.47 2.29 15.43
CA VAL A 203 -8.45 1.25 15.14
C VAL A 203 -7.79 -0.09 15.43
N ASP A 204 -8.14 -0.66 16.58
CA ASP A 204 -7.81 -2.03 16.88
C ASP A 204 -8.68 -2.90 15.97
N THR A 205 -8.14 -3.31 14.86
CA THR A 205 -8.70 -4.43 14.15
C THR A 205 -8.42 -5.64 15.03
N THR A 206 -9.41 -6.04 15.84
CA THR A 206 -9.47 -7.42 16.28
C THR A 206 -9.36 -8.24 14.99
N HIS A 207 -8.22 -8.88 14.76
CA HIS A 207 -8.21 -9.97 13.81
C HIS A 207 -9.31 -10.91 14.30
N ASP A 208 -10.24 -11.26 13.45
CA ASP A 208 -10.79 -12.59 13.52
C ASP A 208 -9.57 -13.51 13.34
N THR A 209 -8.94 -13.84 14.45
CA THR A 209 -7.81 -14.79 14.51
C THR A 209 -8.23 -16.16 13.98
N HIS A 210 -9.51 -16.33 13.69
CA HIS A 210 -10.11 -17.50 13.06
C HIS A 210 -10.09 -17.46 11.52
N ALA A 211 -9.65 -16.37 10.90
CA ALA A 211 -9.63 -16.24 9.44
C ALA A 211 -8.34 -16.76 8.79
N ILE A 212 -7.31 -17.09 9.55
CA ILE A 212 -6.03 -17.61 9.01
C ILE A 212 -5.67 -18.90 9.77
N ASP A 213 -5.58 -20.00 9.03
CA ASP A 213 -5.03 -21.26 9.54
C ASP A 213 -3.50 -21.20 9.43
N GLU A 214 -2.83 -21.16 10.57
CA GLU A 214 -1.36 -21.06 10.65
C GLU A 214 -0.74 -22.42 10.99
N TRP A 215 0.18 -22.85 10.15
CA TRP A 215 0.93 -24.10 10.34
C TRP A 215 2.42 -23.85 10.23
N PHE A 216 3.17 -24.48 11.15
CA PHE A 216 4.63 -24.47 11.15
C PHE A 216 5.14 -25.87 10.86
N PHE A 217 6.04 -25.97 9.90
CA PHE A 217 6.65 -27.24 9.48
C PHE A 217 8.15 -27.20 9.75
N GLU A 218 8.60 -28.13 10.55
CA GLU A 218 10.03 -28.33 10.76
C GLU A 218 10.65 -28.95 9.51
N VAL A 219 11.75 -28.36 9.03
CA VAL A 219 12.45 -28.78 7.83
C VAL A 219 13.97 -28.74 8.06
N GLU A 220 14.67 -29.62 7.36
CA GLU A 220 16.12 -29.51 7.25
C GLU A 220 16.49 -28.41 6.25
N PRO A 221 17.60 -27.65 6.47
CA PRO A 221 18.01 -26.57 5.59
C PRO A 221 18.08 -26.95 4.11
N ASP A 222 18.64 -28.13 3.82
CA ASP A 222 18.86 -28.63 2.46
C ASP A 222 17.57 -29.03 1.74
N THR A 223 16.50 -29.33 2.47
CA THR A 223 15.21 -29.77 1.91
C THR A 223 14.14 -28.68 1.94
N ARG A 224 14.48 -27.49 2.43
CA ARG A 224 13.54 -26.37 2.62
C ARG A 224 12.79 -26.01 1.34
N LEU A 225 13.48 -25.87 0.21
CA LEU A 225 12.85 -25.50 -1.06
C LEU A 225 11.97 -26.62 -1.62
N ASP A 226 12.38 -27.89 -1.46
CA ASP A 226 11.58 -29.05 -1.86
C ASP A 226 10.32 -29.19 -1.00
N ALA A 227 10.37 -28.78 0.27
CA ALA A 227 9.20 -28.76 1.13
C ALA A 227 8.08 -27.87 0.59
N VAL A 228 8.42 -26.73 -0.06
CA VAL A 228 7.44 -25.85 -0.69
C VAL A 228 6.64 -26.58 -1.77
N THR A 229 7.29 -27.37 -2.61
CA THR A 229 6.60 -28.16 -3.66
C THR A 229 5.63 -29.18 -3.06
N ARG A 230 6.01 -29.82 -1.95
CA ARG A 230 5.15 -30.76 -1.22
C ARG A 230 3.93 -30.06 -0.61
N LEU A 231 4.12 -28.89 0.00
CA LEU A 231 3.03 -28.10 0.56
C LEU A 231 2.06 -27.65 -0.52
N LEU A 232 2.57 -27.11 -1.63
CA LEU A 232 1.72 -26.69 -2.76
C LEU A 232 0.96 -27.88 -3.37
N SER A 233 1.58 -29.04 -3.48
CA SER A 233 0.92 -30.26 -3.98
C SER A 233 -0.15 -30.77 -3.03
N HIS A 234 0.05 -30.61 -1.72
CA HIS A 234 -0.89 -31.09 -0.70
C HIS A 234 -2.10 -30.15 -0.56
N TYR A 235 -1.86 -28.86 -0.39
CA TYR A 235 -2.91 -27.87 -0.12
C TYR A 235 -3.58 -27.33 -1.38
N GLN A 236 -2.90 -27.38 -2.52
CA GLN A 236 -3.38 -26.94 -3.85
C GLN A 236 -4.07 -25.54 -3.84
N PRO A 237 -3.45 -24.52 -3.19
CA PRO A 237 -4.06 -23.20 -3.13
C PRO A 237 -4.14 -22.57 -4.52
N ALA A 238 -5.25 -21.87 -4.82
CA ALA A 238 -5.47 -21.22 -6.11
C ALA A 238 -4.48 -20.09 -6.40
N SER A 239 -4.02 -19.41 -5.34
CA SER A 239 -3.03 -18.32 -5.42
C SER A 239 -2.15 -18.32 -4.18
N THR A 240 -0.84 -18.19 -4.37
CA THR A 240 0.15 -18.24 -3.27
C THR A 240 1.22 -17.19 -3.45
N VAL A 241 1.60 -16.54 -2.34
CA VAL A 241 2.88 -15.82 -2.26
C VAL A 241 3.82 -16.59 -1.35
N ALA A 242 5.02 -16.91 -1.86
CA ALA A 242 6.10 -17.55 -1.11
C ALA A 242 7.19 -16.51 -0.81
N PHE A 243 7.46 -16.26 0.48
CA PHE A 243 8.44 -15.28 0.94
C PHE A 243 9.80 -15.92 1.20
N CYS A 244 10.82 -15.41 0.50
CA CYS A 244 12.23 -15.77 0.70
C CYS A 244 13.02 -14.55 1.17
N ASN A 245 14.08 -14.78 1.95
CA ASN A 245 14.95 -13.72 2.44
C ASN A 245 15.91 -13.17 1.37
N THR A 246 16.27 -13.98 0.37
CA THR A 246 17.22 -13.59 -0.68
C THR A 246 16.66 -13.76 -2.09
N ARG A 247 17.14 -12.91 -3.01
CA ARG A 247 16.81 -13.00 -4.44
C ARG A 247 17.31 -14.30 -5.10
N VAL A 248 18.47 -14.81 -4.66
CA VAL A 248 19.02 -16.08 -5.18
C VAL A 248 18.04 -17.21 -4.86
N GLN A 249 17.62 -17.30 -3.62
CA GLN A 249 16.65 -18.29 -3.18
C GLN A 249 15.30 -18.17 -3.88
N CYS A 250 14.84 -16.93 -4.18
CA CYS A 250 13.64 -16.73 -4.99
C CYS A 250 13.77 -17.39 -6.37
N ASN A 251 14.92 -17.19 -7.03
CA ASN A 251 15.18 -17.74 -8.36
C ASN A 251 15.29 -19.27 -8.32
N ASP A 252 16.01 -19.82 -7.33
CA ASP A 252 16.17 -21.26 -7.16
C ASP A 252 14.81 -21.93 -6.91
N LEU A 253 13.99 -21.35 -6.03
CA LEU A 253 12.65 -21.87 -5.75
C LEU A 253 11.75 -21.85 -7.00
N VAL A 254 11.78 -20.76 -7.79
CA VAL A 254 11.00 -20.70 -9.02
C VAL A 254 11.44 -21.77 -10.02
N GLN A 255 12.73 -22.07 -10.14
CA GLN A 255 13.23 -23.14 -11.01
C GLN A 255 12.72 -24.52 -10.53
N ILE A 256 12.79 -24.80 -9.24
CA ILE A 256 12.30 -26.05 -8.64
C ILE A 256 10.79 -26.18 -8.87
N LEU A 257 10.02 -25.12 -8.60
CA LEU A 257 8.56 -25.14 -8.78
C LEU A 257 8.17 -25.40 -10.23
N ARG A 258 8.83 -24.74 -11.18
CA ARG A 258 8.59 -24.94 -12.62
C ARG A 258 8.95 -26.36 -13.08
N ALA A 259 10.04 -26.93 -12.57
CA ALA A 259 10.41 -28.33 -12.85
C ALA A 259 9.36 -29.33 -12.36
N HIS A 260 8.58 -28.96 -11.32
CA HIS A 260 7.45 -29.76 -10.81
C HIS A 260 6.09 -29.38 -11.40
N GLY A 261 6.07 -28.56 -12.45
CA GLY A 261 4.84 -28.21 -13.18
C GLY A 261 4.03 -27.05 -12.59
N PHE A 262 4.53 -26.34 -11.58
CA PHE A 262 3.87 -25.17 -11.04
C PHE A 262 4.10 -23.93 -11.93
N SER A 263 3.08 -23.12 -12.12
CA SER A 263 3.21 -21.80 -12.74
C SER A 263 3.74 -20.83 -11.66
N ALA A 264 5.04 -20.53 -11.70
CA ALA A 264 5.71 -19.69 -10.71
C ALA A 264 6.48 -18.55 -11.36
N LEU A 265 6.41 -17.36 -10.75
CA LEU A 265 7.17 -16.17 -11.12
C LEU A 265 7.91 -15.61 -9.91
N THR A 266 9.04 -14.96 -10.17
CA THR A 266 9.84 -14.30 -9.12
C THR A 266 9.60 -12.80 -9.10
N LEU A 267 9.65 -12.20 -7.90
CA LEU A 267 9.56 -10.76 -7.67
C LEU A 267 10.62 -10.31 -6.67
N HIS A 268 11.68 -9.66 -7.15
CA HIS A 268 12.74 -9.12 -6.31
C HIS A 268 13.31 -7.81 -6.85
N GLY A 269 14.20 -7.16 -6.11
CA GLY A 269 14.69 -5.81 -6.39
C GLY A 269 15.51 -5.64 -7.68
N ASP A 270 16.04 -6.74 -8.26
CA ASP A 270 16.83 -6.68 -9.50
C ASP A 270 15.98 -6.66 -10.78
N LEU A 271 14.67 -6.94 -10.67
CA LEU A 271 13.79 -6.80 -11.81
C LEU A 271 13.64 -5.32 -12.18
N ASP A 272 13.73 -5.01 -13.47
CA ASP A 272 13.37 -3.69 -13.92
C ASP A 272 11.85 -3.43 -13.71
N GLN A 273 11.43 -2.16 -13.81
CA GLN A 273 10.05 -1.81 -13.50
C GLN A 273 9.05 -2.44 -14.48
N ARG A 274 9.43 -2.62 -15.73
CA ARG A 274 8.58 -3.23 -16.76
C ARG A 274 8.34 -4.70 -16.45
N ASP A 275 9.39 -5.42 -16.06
CA ASP A 275 9.30 -6.84 -15.71
C ASP A 275 8.48 -7.02 -14.43
N ARG A 276 8.66 -6.14 -13.44
CA ARG A 276 7.81 -6.13 -12.22
C ARG A 276 6.33 -5.96 -12.55
N ASP A 277 6.01 -4.95 -13.39
CA ASP A 277 4.62 -4.69 -13.80
C ASP A 277 4.03 -5.91 -14.53
N GLN A 278 4.80 -6.58 -15.39
CA GLN A 278 4.36 -7.80 -16.10
C GLN A 278 4.10 -8.97 -15.14
N VAL A 279 5.00 -9.20 -14.19
CA VAL A 279 4.85 -10.26 -13.17
C VAL A 279 3.55 -10.03 -12.37
N LEU A 280 3.31 -8.81 -11.94
CA LEU A 280 2.12 -8.46 -11.15
C LEU A 280 0.82 -8.63 -11.95
N ILE A 281 0.82 -8.22 -13.23
CA ILE A 281 -0.34 -8.41 -14.13
C ILE A 281 -0.62 -9.90 -14.32
N GLN A 282 0.42 -10.72 -14.57
CA GLN A 282 0.26 -12.16 -14.74
C GLN A 282 -0.28 -12.83 -13.48
N PHE A 283 0.20 -12.42 -12.31
CA PHE A 283 -0.29 -12.94 -11.04
C PHE A 283 -1.73 -12.50 -10.75
N ALA A 284 -2.06 -11.22 -10.95
CA ALA A 284 -3.41 -10.70 -10.75
C ALA A 284 -4.46 -11.35 -11.69
N ASN A 285 -4.05 -11.66 -12.92
CA ASN A 285 -4.90 -12.35 -13.91
C ASN A 285 -4.91 -13.89 -13.75
N GLN A 286 -4.31 -14.41 -12.66
CA GLN A 286 -4.22 -15.85 -12.38
C GLN A 286 -3.51 -16.68 -13.46
N SER A 287 -2.71 -16.02 -14.32
CA SER A 287 -1.83 -16.72 -15.29
C SER A 287 -0.61 -17.36 -14.60
N CYS A 288 -0.40 -17.02 -13.35
CA CYS A 288 0.62 -17.59 -12.46
C CYS A 288 -0.06 -17.88 -11.10
N SER A 289 0.14 -19.07 -10.57
CA SER A 289 -0.45 -19.50 -9.29
C SER A 289 0.48 -19.24 -8.09
N VAL A 290 1.80 -19.13 -8.32
CA VAL A 290 2.79 -18.94 -7.24
C VAL A 290 3.69 -17.74 -7.56
N LEU A 291 3.65 -16.74 -6.69
CA LEU A 291 4.57 -15.62 -6.73
C LEU A 291 5.64 -15.81 -5.65
N VAL A 292 6.90 -15.93 -6.03
CA VAL A 292 8.03 -16.05 -5.09
C VAL A 292 8.66 -14.67 -4.95
N ALA A 293 8.70 -14.13 -3.72
CA ALA A 293 9.10 -12.74 -3.53
C ALA A 293 9.98 -12.54 -2.29
N THR A 294 10.80 -11.50 -2.33
CA THR A 294 11.43 -10.95 -1.12
C THR A 294 10.48 -9.93 -0.46
N ASP A 295 10.63 -9.73 0.86
CA ASP A 295 9.81 -8.74 1.58
C ASP A 295 9.83 -7.36 0.95
N VAL A 296 11.03 -6.90 0.57
CA VAL A 296 11.21 -5.57 -0.04
C VAL A 296 10.40 -5.45 -1.33
N ALA A 297 10.38 -6.48 -2.14
CA ALA A 297 9.68 -6.46 -3.41
C ALA A 297 8.16 -6.68 -3.28
N ALA A 298 7.74 -7.48 -2.32
CA ALA A 298 6.32 -7.74 -2.05
C ALA A 298 5.65 -6.61 -1.24
N ARG A 299 6.45 -5.72 -0.68
CA ARG A 299 5.95 -4.56 0.07
C ARG A 299 5.18 -3.60 -0.86
N GLY A 300 3.98 -3.13 -0.46
CA GLY A 300 3.13 -2.21 -1.23
C GLY A 300 2.28 -2.86 -2.31
N LEU A 301 2.40 -4.18 -2.48
CA LEU A 301 1.52 -4.90 -3.37
C LEU A 301 0.16 -5.11 -2.70
N ASP A 302 -0.90 -4.59 -3.29
CA ASP A 302 -2.24 -5.06 -3.01
C ASP A 302 -2.47 -6.32 -3.85
N ILE A 303 -1.91 -7.41 -3.36
CA ILE A 303 -2.25 -8.72 -3.90
C ILE A 303 -3.54 -9.08 -3.20
N ALA A 304 -4.65 -8.91 -3.91
CA ALA A 304 -5.97 -9.21 -3.39
C ALA A 304 -6.08 -10.69 -3.04
N GLU A 305 -6.67 -10.96 -1.89
CA GLU A 305 -7.20 -12.26 -1.44
C GLU A 305 -6.39 -13.50 -1.86
N LEU A 306 -5.20 -13.65 -1.29
CA LEU A 306 -4.42 -14.86 -1.49
C LEU A 306 -5.09 -16.06 -0.79
N ALA A 307 -5.11 -17.20 -1.47
CA ALA A 307 -5.52 -18.44 -0.85
C ALA A 307 -4.49 -18.93 0.18
N ALA A 308 -3.18 -18.71 -0.09
CA ALA A 308 -2.12 -19.08 0.83
C ALA A 308 -0.94 -18.11 0.83
N VAL A 309 -0.27 -18.06 1.97
CA VAL A 309 1.06 -17.45 2.16
C VAL A 309 2.01 -18.55 2.62
N ILE A 310 3.19 -18.65 2.02
CA ILE A 310 4.25 -19.54 2.46
C ILE A 310 5.46 -18.72 2.91
N ASN A 311 5.80 -18.77 4.19
CA ASN A 311 7.06 -18.26 4.69
C ASN A 311 8.14 -19.33 4.47
N VAL A 312 8.86 -19.23 3.35
CA VAL A 312 9.97 -20.14 3.03
C VAL A 312 11.08 -19.94 4.04
N ASP A 313 11.35 -18.68 4.37
CA ASP A 313 12.25 -18.29 5.46
C ASP A 313 11.47 -17.53 6.53
N THR A 314 11.85 -17.79 7.78
CA THR A 314 11.36 -17.03 8.92
C THR A 314 11.89 -15.60 8.91
N THR A 315 11.19 -14.72 9.60
CA THR A 315 11.65 -13.36 9.88
C THR A 315 11.76 -13.16 11.38
N PRO A 316 12.83 -12.51 11.88
CA PRO A 316 12.96 -12.22 13.30
C PRO A 316 12.01 -11.11 13.76
N ASP A 317 11.41 -10.36 12.83
CA ASP A 317 10.49 -9.27 13.12
C ASP A 317 9.03 -9.75 13.08
N PRO A 318 8.33 -9.79 14.24
CA PRO A 318 6.93 -10.20 14.31
C PRO A 318 5.99 -9.33 13.46
N GLN A 319 6.35 -8.05 13.22
CA GLN A 319 5.54 -7.17 12.39
C GLN A 319 5.64 -7.57 10.92
N VAL A 320 6.84 -7.92 10.45
CA VAL A 320 7.03 -8.43 9.08
C VAL A 320 6.25 -9.73 8.90
N TYR A 321 6.31 -10.64 9.87
CA TYR A 321 5.52 -11.87 9.85
C TYR A 321 4.02 -11.58 9.73
N THR A 322 3.49 -10.72 10.59
CA THR A 322 2.07 -10.32 10.55
C THR A 322 1.69 -9.68 9.20
N HIS A 323 2.58 -8.88 8.60
CA HIS A 323 2.36 -8.27 7.29
C HIS A 323 2.37 -9.30 6.15
N ARG A 324 3.20 -10.36 6.25
CA ARG A 324 3.22 -11.45 5.27
C ARG A 324 1.92 -12.24 5.31
N ILE A 325 1.53 -12.76 6.49
CA ILE A 325 0.31 -13.58 6.63
C ILE A 325 -0.96 -12.77 6.41
N GLY A 326 -0.96 -11.47 6.72
CA GLY A 326 -2.07 -10.56 6.45
C GLY A 326 -2.39 -10.34 4.96
N ARG A 327 -1.72 -11.05 4.03
CA ARG A 327 -2.07 -11.11 2.61
C ARG A 327 -3.15 -12.14 2.31
N THR A 328 -3.44 -13.05 3.25
CA THR A 328 -4.52 -14.03 3.16
C THR A 328 -5.55 -13.81 4.26
N GLY A 329 -6.67 -14.55 4.26
CA GLY A 329 -7.72 -14.46 5.29
C GLY A 329 -8.50 -13.16 5.28
N ARG A 330 -8.78 -12.58 4.12
CA ARG A 330 -9.55 -11.33 3.97
C ARG A 330 -10.98 -11.60 3.50
N ALA A 331 -11.86 -10.62 3.68
CA ALA A 331 -13.25 -10.62 3.19
C ALA A 331 -14.10 -11.82 3.65
N GLY A 332 -13.79 -12.42 4.80
CA GLY A 332 -14.55 -13.56 5.35
C GLY A 332 -14.16 -14.93 4.82
N ALA A 333 -13.11 -15.02 3.96
CA ALA A 333 -12.54 -16.29 3.54
C ALA A 333 -11.43 -16.73 4.50
N THR A 334 -11.37 -18.02 4.81
CA THR A 334 -10.28 -18.62 5.60
C THR A 334 -9.01 -18.61 4.77
N GLY A 335 -7.96 -17.95 5.27
CA GLY A 335 -6.63 -17.93 4.67
C GLY A 335 -5.73 -19.05 5.20
N LEU A 336 -4.69 -19.40 4.45
CA LEU A 336 -3.71 -20.41 4.84
C LEU A 336 -2.33 -19.77 4.94
N ALA A 337 -1.68 -19.88 6.11
CA ALA A 337 -0.31 -19.44 6.33
C ALA A 337 0.57 -20.62 6.72
N LEU A 338 1.56 -20.95 5.87
CA LEU A 338 2.47 -22.07 6.04
C LEU A 338 3.88 -21.54 6.27
N SER A 339 4.51 -21.89 7.38
CA SER A 339 5.84 -21.41 7.72
C SER A 339 6.82 -22.60 7.84
N LEU A 340 7.93 -22.51 7.13
CA LEU A 340 9.01 -23.48 7.21
C LEU A 340 10.04 -23.00 8.25
N VAL A 341 10.35 -23.84 9.21
CA VAL A 341 11.27 -23.52 10.31
C VAL A 341 12.32 -24.61 10.44
N THR A 342 13.54 -24.24 10.73
CA THR A 342 14.60 -25.18 11.13
C THR A 342 14.72 -25.23 12.64
N MET A 343 15.33 -26.26 13.19
CA MET A 343 15.61 -26.39 14.64
C MET A 343 16.34 -25.17 15.18
N SER A 344 17.25 -24.57 14.43
CA SER A 344 17.99 -23.38 14.84
C SER A 344 17.17 -22.09 14.85
N GLU A 345 16.04 -22.05 14.15
CA GLU A 345 15.12 -20.90 14.10
C GLU A 345 14.01 -20.98 15.16
N MET A 346 13.88 -22.11 15.83
CA MET A 346 12.88 -22.34 16.90
C MET A 346 13.39 -22.00 18.31
N SER A 347 14.66 -21.60 18.45
CA SER A 347 15.31 -21.30 19.75
C SER A 347 15.16 -19.84 20.20
#